data_31195e7428fdc0ae9bc83855014e9b98
#
_entry.id   31195e7428fdc0ae9bc83855014e9b98
#
_cell.length_a   1.000
_cell.length_b   1.000
_cell.length_c   1.000
_cell.angle_alpha   90.00
_cell.angle_beta   90.00
_cell.angle_gamma   90.00
#
_symmetry.space_group_name_H-M   'P 1'
#
loop_
_entity.id
_entity.type
_entity.pdbx_description
1 polymer ?
#
loop_
_entity_poly.entity_id
_entity_poly.type
_entity_poly.pdbx_seq_one_letter_code
_entity_poly.pdbx_strand_id
1 'polypeptide(L)'
;MSDLMADVDRGRTALSLSENELLCDALDAIDKEVMEQWVDCPARDKDGKEALWQLIKTSRKFRSILVGYIETGKLATEQLKRYEKDTLLRRVLS
;
A
#
# COMPACT_ATOMS: atom_id res chain seq x y z
N MET A 1 -15.31 -12.99 -6.18
CA MET A 1 -14.75 -12.29 -7.33
C MET A 1 -14.54 -10.83 -6.99
N SER A 2 -13.34 -10.30 -7.18
CA SER A 2 -13.13 -8.87 -6.96
C SER A 2 -13.80 -8.11 -8.11
N ASP A 3 -14.48 -7.02 -7.76
CA ASP A 3 -15.03 -6.08 -8.72
C ASP A 3 -13.87 -5.24 -9.26
N LEU A 4 -13.64 -5.28 -10.57
CA LEU A 4 -12.56 -4.54 -11.23
C LEU A 4 -12.66 -3.03 -10.98
N MET A 5 -13.89 -2.48 -11.02
CA MET A 5 -14.08 -1.04 -10.75
C MET A 5 -13.75 -0.69 -9.32
N ALA A 6 -14.12 -1.54 -8.36
CA ALA A 6 -13.75 -1.34 -6.95
C ALA A 6 -12.24 -1.40 -6.75
N ASP A 7 -11.55 -2.29 -7.46
CA ASP A 7 -10.10 -2.39 -7.41
C ASP A 7 -9.42 -1.14 -8.01
N VAL A 8 -9.95 -0.61 -9.11
CA VAL A 8 -9.47 0.64 -9.71
C VAL A 8 -9.62 1.80 -8.74
N ASP A 9 -10.80 1.95 -8.16
CA ASP A 9 -11.10 3.05 -7.23
C ASP A 9 -10.23 2.96 -5.98
N ARG A 10 -10.08 1.77 -5.41
CA ARG A 10 -9.21 1.55 -4.25
C ARG A 10 -7.76 1.88 -4.58
N GLY A 11 -7.28 1.47 -5.75
CA GLY A 11 -5.93 1.76 -6.21
C GLY A 11 -5.68 3.26 -6.36
N ARG A 12 -6.63 4.00 -6.90
CA ARG A 12 -6.53 5.46 -7.02
C ARG A 12 -6.48 6.14 -5.66
N THR A 13 -7.33 5.71 -4.73
CA THR A 13 -7.34 6.25 -3.37
C THR A 13 -6.02 5.93 -2.66
N ALA A 14 -5.53 4.70 -2.81
CA ALA A 14 -4.25 4.29 -2.23
C ALA A 14 -3.08 5.12 -2.79
N LEU A 15 -3.08 5.39 -4.10
CA LEU A 15 -2.07 6.24 -4.72
C LEU A 15 -2.13 7.66 -4.15
N SER A 16 -3.32 8.22 -4.05
CA SER A 16 -3.53 9.55 -3.46
C SER A 16 -3.01 9.62 -2.03
N LEU A 17 -3.28 8.60 -1.22
CA LEU A 17 -2.77 8.52 0.15
C LEU A 17 -1.24 8.40 0.18
N SER A 18 -0.65 7.62 -0.73
CA SER A 18 0.80 7.45 -0.79
C SER A 18 1.53 8.73 -1.21
N GLU A 19 0.82 9.64 -1.88
CA GLU A 19 1.34 10.95 -2.27
C GLU A 19 0.99 12.05 -1.26
N ASN A 20 0.18 11.73 -0.25
CA ASN A 20 -0.19 12.69 0.78
C ASN A 20 1.01 12.97 1.68
N GLU A 21 1.47 14.22 1.66
CA GLU A 21 2.67 14.64 2.39
C GLU A 21 2.53 14.43 3.90
N LEU A 22 1.38 14.77 4.46
CA LEU A 22 1.15 14.62 5.90
C LEU A 22 1.16 13.15 6.33
N LEU A 23 0.56 12.27 5.52
CA LEU A 23 0.57 10.84 5.81
C LEU A 23 2.00 10.29 5.76
N CYS A 24 2.78 10.67 4.75
CA CYS A 24 4.17 10.26 4.63
C CYS A 24 4.99 10.76 5.81
N ASP A 25 4.82 12.01 6.21
CA ASP A 25 5.50 12.58 7.36
C ASP A 25 5.14 11.84 8.65
N ALA A 26 3.87 11.47 8.83
CA ALA A 26 3.42 10.72 10.00
C ALA A 26 4.05 9.32 10.06
N LEU A 27 4.11 8.62 8.92
CA LEU A 27 4.75 7.31 8.85
C LEU A 27 6.27 7.40 9.11
N ASP A 28 6.91 8.41 8.56
CA ASP A 28 8.34 8.66 8.79
C ASP A 28 8.60 9.00 10.27
N ALA A 29 7.68 9.74 10.89
CA ALA A 29 7.77 10.05 12.32
C ALA A 29 7.71 8.79 13.18
N ILE A 30 6.85 7.82 12.84
CA ILE A 30 6.80 6.53 13.54
C ILE A 30 8.16 5.83 13.45
N ASP A 31 8.72 5.74 12.24
CA ASP A 31 9.99 5.06 12.02
C ASP A 31 11.13 5.73 12.81
N LYS A 32 11.14 7.06 12.84
CA LYS A 32 12.13 7.83 13.57
C LYS A 32 12.01 7.62 15.09
N GLU A 33 10.80 7.69 15.62
CA GLU A 33 10.56 7.47 17.05
C GLU A 33 10.96 6.07 17.49
N VAL A 34 10.62 5.06 16.68
CA VAL A 34 11.00 3.68 17.00
C VAL A 34 12.52 3.53 16.99
N MET A 35 13.21 4.14 16.03
CA MET A 35 14.66 4.09 15.98
C MET A 35 15.29 4.74 17.22
N GLU A 36 14.80 5.89 17.63
CA GLU A 36 15.27 6.58 18.83
C GLU A 36 15.06 5.72 20.10
N GLN A 37 13.88 5.11 20.23
CA GLN A 37 13.58 4.22 21.34
C GLN A 37 14.44 2.95 21.31
N TRP A 38 14.74 2.43 20.12
CA TRP A 38 15.60 1.27 19.97
C TRP A 38 17.01 1.55 20.49
N VAL A 39 17.57 2.71 20.14
CA VAL A 39 18.90 3.12 20.59
C VAL A 39 18.95 3.25 22.12
N ASP A 40 17.89 3.79 22.73
CA ASP A 40 17.81 4.01 24.17
C ASP A 40 17.40 2.76 24.94
N CYS A 41 16.87 1.74 24.26
CA CYS A 41 16.44 0.50 24.89
C CYS A 41 17.65 -0.34 25.30
N PRO A 42 17.76 -0.75 26.58
CA PRO A 42 18.87 -1.60 27.00
C PRO A 42 18.91 -2.92 26.23
N ALA A 43 20.11 -3.38 25.89
CA ALA A 43 20.28 -4.62 25.14
C ALA A 43 19.67 -5.84 25.85
N ARG A 44 19.61 -5.82 27.18
CA ARG A 44 19.03 -6.87 28.01
C ARG A 44 17.50 -6.88 28.03
N ASP A 45 16.87 -5.77 27.62
CA ASP A 45 15.41 -5.65 27.56
C ASP A 45 14.89 -6.25 26.24
N LYS A 46 14.79 -7.56 26.22
CA LYS A 46 14.37 -8.31 25.04
C LYS A 46 12.91 -8.03 24.68
N ASP A 47 12.05 -7.90 25.66
CA ASP A 47 10.62 -7.63 25.43
C ASP A 47 10.41 -6.22 24.85
N GLY A 48 11.14 -5.23 25.36
CA GLY A 48 11.11 -3.88 24.82
C GLY A 48 11.59 -3.82 23.37
N LYS A 49 12.69 -4.50 23.06
CA LYS A 49 13.20 -4.57 21.69
C LYS A 49 12.24 -5.31 20.74
N GLU A 50 11.64 -6.39 21.21
CA GLU A 50 10.63 -7.13 20.45
C GLU A 50 9.43 -6.23 20.11
N ALA A 51 8.94 -5.47 21.09
CA ALA A 51 7.81 -4.55 20.86
C ALA A 51 8.15 -3.49 19.82
N LEU A 52 9.35 -2.91 19.87
CA LEU A 52 9.81 -1.92 18.90
C LEU A 52 9.92 -2.52 17.48
N TRP A 53 10.44 -3.74 17.41
CA TRP A 53 10.56 -4.45 16.14
C TRP A 53 9.19 -4.71 15.52
N GLN A 54 8.19 -5.10 16.33
CA GLN A 54 6.80 -5.28 15.87
C GLN A 54 6.21 -3.98 15.34
N LEU A 55 6.51 -2.85 15.96
CA LEU A 55 6.04 -1.54 15.45
C LEU A 55 6.62 -1.22 14.07
N ILE A 56 7.91 -1.46 13.85
CA ILE A 56 8.54 -1.26 12.55
C ILE A 56 7.91 -2.19 11.50
N LYS A 57 7.70 -3.44 11.84
CA LYS A 57 7.07 -4.41 10.92
C LYS A 57 5.65 -3.98 10.55
N THR A 58 4.90 -3.47 11.51
CA THR A 58 3.53 -2.97 11.28
C THR A 58 3.54 -1.77 10.34
N SER A 59 4.44 -0.82 10.56
CA SER A 59 4.60 0.34 9.68
C SER A 59 4.92 -0.08 8.24
N ARG A 60 5.85 -1.01 8.07
CA ARG A 60 6.20 -1.55 6.75
C ARG A 60 5.05 -2.31 6.12
N LYS A 61 4.29 -3.06 6.91
CA LYS A 61 3.12 -3.79 6.43
C LYS A 61 2.05 -2.83 5.89
N PHE A 62 1.81 -1.74 6.60
CA PHE A 62 0.87 -0.71 6.17
C PHE A 62 1.26 -0.16 4.78
N ARG A 63 2.53 0.23 4.61
CA ARG A 63 3.04 0.74 3.33
C ARG A 63 2.91 -0.30 2.22
N SER A 64 3.24 -1.55 2.52
CA SER A 64 3.15 -2.67 1.58
C SER A 64 1.70 -2.91 1.11
N ILE A 65 0.73 -2.79 2.01
CA ILE A 65 -0.69 -2.94 1.67
C ILE A 65 -1.13 -1.84 0.70
N LEU A 66 -0.73 -0.59 0.93
CA LEU A 66 -1.04 0.50 0.00
C LEU A 66 -0.45 0.25 -1.39
N VAL A 67 0.80 -0.18 -1.45
CA VAL A 67 1.45 -0.54 -2.72
C VAL A 67 0.68 -1.67 -3.42
N GLY A 68 0.24 -2.67 -2.67
CA GLY A 68 -0.56 -3.77 -3.20
C GLY A 68 -1.86 -3.30 -3.81
N TYR A 69 -2.57 -2.37 -3.18
CA TYR A 69 -3.80 -1.79 -3.73
C TYR A 69 -3.53 -1.00 -5.01
N ILE A 70 -2.43 -0.26 -5.07
CA ILE A 70 -2.03 0.49 -6.26
C ILE A 70 -1.78 -0.46 -7.43
N GLU A 71 -1.01 -1.52 -7.20
CA GLU A 71 -0.68 -2.52 -8.22
C GLU A 71 -1.91 -3.27 -8.70
N THR A 72 -2.79 -3.69 -7.78
CA THR A 72 -4.05 -4.34 -8.12
C THR A 72 -4.92 -3.43 -8.96
N GLY A 73 -4.99 -2.14 -8.61
CA GLY A 73 -5.72 -1.14 -9.38
C GLY A 73 -5.18 -0.96 -10.80
N LYS A 74 -3.88 -0.96 -10.96
CA LYS A 74 -3.24 -0.89 -12.29
C LYS A 74 -3.58 -2.10 -13.14
N LEU A 75 -3.53 -3.30 -12.57
CA LEU A 75 -3.90 -4.54 -13.27
C LEU A 75 -5.38 -4.53 -13.66
N ALA A 76 -6.25 -4.09 -12.75
CA ALA A 76 -7.68 -3.98 -13.02
C ALA A 76 -7.95 -2.99 -14.16
N THR A 77 -7.26 -1.86 -14.19
CA THR A 77 -7.36 -0.87 -15.26
C THR A 77 -6.97 -1.48 -16.61
N GLU A 78 -5.89 -2.24 -16.67
CA GLU A 78 -5.46 -2.93 -17.88
C GLU A 78 -6.48 -3.96 -18.34
N GLN A 79 -7.06 -4.74 -17.42
CA GLN A 79 -8.10 -5.70 -17.75
C GLN A 79 -9.34 -5.04 -18.32
N LEU A 80 -9.77 -3.92 -17.76
CA LEU A 80 -10.91 -3.15 -18.29
C LEU A 80 -10.63 -2.64 -19.69
N LYS A 81 -9.43 -2.14 -19.94
CA LYS A 81 -9.01 -1.71 -21.30
C LYS A 81 -9.06 -2.85 -22.30
N ARG A 82 -8.64 -4.05 -21.90
CA ARG A 82 -8.71 -5.23 -22.76
C ARG A 82 -10.16 -5.61 -23.07
N TYR A 83 -11.04 -5.57 -22.09
CA TYR A 83 -12.46 -5.83 -22.30
C TYR A 83 -13.09 -4.84 -23.27
N GLU A 84 -12.80 -3.55 -23.14
CA GLU A 84 -13.29 -2.52 -24.04
C GLU A 84 -12.79 -2.76 -25.46
N LYS A 85 -11.51 -3.07 -25.61
CA LYS A 85 -10.90 -3.36 -26.91
C LYS A 85 -11.52 -4.59 -27.57
N ASP A 86 -11.72 -5.68 -26.82
CA ASP A 86 -12.35 -6.90 -27.33
C ASP A 86 -13.80 -6.64 -27.74
N THR A 87 -14.55 -5.86 -26.99
CA THR A 87 -15.93 -5.50 -27.31
C THR A 87 -16.00 -4.70 -28.60
N LEU A 88 -15.10 -3.72 -28.79
CA LEU A 88 -15.03 -2.93 -30.02
C LEU A 88 -14.68 -3.78 -31.21
N LEU A 89 -13.71 -4.69 -31.08
CA LEU A 89 -13.33 -5.62 -32.15
C LEU A 89 -14.49 -6.51 -32.54
N ARG A 90 -15.23 -7.04 -31.60
CA ARG A 90 -16.41 -7.88 -31.87
C ARG A 90 -17.47 -7.10 -32.62
N ARG A 91 -17.71 -5.84 -32.29
CA ARG A 91 -18.67 -4.97 -33.00
C ARG A 91 -18.24 -4.71 -34.41
N VAL A 92 -16.94 -4.51 -34.63
CA VAL A 92 -16.40 -4.23 -35.98
C VAL A 92 -16.43 -5.48 -36.86
N LEU A 93 -16.19 -6.66 -36.27
CA LEU A 93 -16.08 -7.92 -37.02
C LEU A 93 -17.42 -8.66 -37.19
N SER A 94 -18.46 -8.24 -36.48
CA SER A 94 -19.79 -8.89 -36.62
C SER A 94 -20.67 -8.28 -37.70
#